data_2191009c821267e0f37095d90c788a7d
#
_entry.id   2191009c821267e0f37095d90c788a7d
#
_cell.length_a   1.000
_cell.length_b   1.000
_cell.length_c   1.000
_cell.angle_alpha   90.00
_cell.angle_beta   90.00
_cell.angle_gamma   90.00
#
_symmetry.space_group_name_H-M   'P 1'
#
loop_
_entity.id
_entity.type
_entity.pdbx_description
1 polymer ?
#
loop_
_entity_poly.entity_id
_entity_poly.type
_entity_poly.pdbx_seq_one_letter_code
_entity_poly.pdbx_strand_id
1 'polypeptide(L)'
;MSLVEKDLAKGIKIKVVTGDKGYDDSDNHYYLEQKGISSAIRLNRRRTEKKDSHKEGWLRLTESEAYQRGLTERYKIERKFGEARKWHGFSRCRYLGFVRHAIQSYLTFMVLNLKRLVKLLTGVGFRSEAQAYPIMAK
;
A
#
# COMPACT_ATOMS: atom_id res chain seq x y z
N MET A 1 1.77 -11.51 -11.30
CA MET A 1 0.51 -10.84 -11.69
C MET A 1 -0.78 -11.48 -11.16
N SER A 2 -0.70 -12.57 -10.45
CA SER A 2 -1.86 -13.30 -9.93
C SER A 2 -2.86 -12.50 -9.06
N LEU A 3 -2.42 -11.43 -8.37
CA LEU A 3 -3.31 -10.61 -7.54
C LEU A 3 -4.22 -9.72 -8.39
N VAL A 4 -3.66 -9.05 -9.39
CA VAL A 4 -4.44 -8.20 -10.31
C VAL A 4 -5.47 -9.02 -11.08
N GLU A 5 -5.09 -10.20 -11.56
CA GLU A 5 -5.99 -11.12 -12.26
C GLU A 5 -7.15 -11.58 -11.38
N LYS A 6 -6.88 -11.91 -10.12
CA LYS A 6 -7.93 -12.32 -9.16
C LYS A 6 -8.96 -11.21 -8.91
N ASP A 7 -8.51 -9.98 -8.86
CA ASP A 7 -9.41 -8.85 -8.62
C ASP A 7 -10.18 -8.47 -9.89
N LEU A 8 -9.55 -8.55 -11.05
CA LEU A 8 -10.25 -8.39 -12.34
C LEU A 8 -11.31 -9.49 -12.55
N ALA A 9 -11.01 -10.74 -12.19
CA ALA A 9 -11.96 -11.85 -12.25
C ALA A 9 -13.18 -11.66 -11.34
N LYS A 10 -13.05 -10.89 -10.25
CA LYS A 10 -14.16 -10.50 -9.37
C LYS A 10 -14.97 -9.31 -9.90
N GLY A 11 -14.66 -8.81 -11.09
CA GLY A 11 -15.32 -7.64 -11.69
C GLY A 11 -14.88 -6.30 -11.10
N ILE A 12 -13.79 -6.26 -10.34
CA ILE A 12 -13.25 -5.01 -9.76
C ILE A 12 -12.60 -4.19 -10.88
N LYS A 13 -13.06 -2.96 -11.09
CA LYS A 13 -12.46 -2.02 -12.05
C LYS A 13 -11.20 -1.40 -11.45
N ILE A 14 -10.05 -1.87 -11.90
CA ILE A 14 -8.75 -1.36 -11.48
C ILE A 14 -8.30 -0.29 -12.47
N LYS A 15 -8.02 0.93 -12.00
CA LYS A 15 -7.51 2.03 -12.82
C LYS A 15 -6.00 2.19 -12.71
N VAL A 16 -5.47 2.01 -11.50
CA VAL A 16 -4.05 2.22 -11.20
C VAL A 16 -3.57 1.09 -10.28
N VAL A 17 -2.40 0.56 -10.56
CA VAL A 17 -1.72 -0.40 -9.68
C VAL A 17 -0.47 0.26 -9.11
N THR A 18 -0.38 0.30 -7.79
CA THR A 18 0.80 0.79 -7.07
C THR A 18 1.64 -0.38 -6.57
N GLY A 19 2.95 -0.27 -6.67
CA GLY A 19 3.86 -1.32 -6.23
C GLY A 19 5.16 -0.77 -5.66
N ASP A 20 5.89 -1.63 -4.93
CA ASP A 20 7.22 -1.32 -4.47
C ASP A 20 8.24 -1.48 -5.62
N LYS A 21 9.43 -0.93 -5.43
CA LYS A 21 10.59 -1.05 -6.35
C LYS A 21 10.93 -2.51 -6.73
N GLY A 22 10.58 -3.46 -5.87
CA GLY A 22 10.75 -4.88 -6.13
C GLY A 22 9.91 -5.41 -7.31
N TYR A 23 8.81 -4.73 -7.63
CA TYR A 23 7.91 -5.07 -8.73
C TYR A 23 8.22 -4.30 -10.03
N ASP A 24 9.28 -3.46 -10.02
CA ASP A 24 9.75 -2.73 -11.21
C ASP A 24 10.42 -3.71 -12.17
N ASP A 25 9.59 -4.31 -13.01
CA ASP A 25 9.98 -5.21 -14.08
C ASP A 25 9.22 -4.89 -15.36
N SER A 26 9.90 -5.03 -16.48
CA SER A 26 9.33 -4.77 -17.82
C SER A 26 8.03 -5.52 -18.06
N ASP A 27 8.01 -6.80 -17.68
CA ASP A 27 6.86 -7.66 -17.87
C ASP A 27 5.63 -7.19 -17.08
N ASN A 28 5.86 -6.64 -15.87
CA ASN A 28 4.81 -6.08 -15.05
C ASN A 28 4.22 -4.80 -15.65
N HIS A 29 5.06 -3.89 -16.13
CA HIS A 29 4.61 -2.66 -16.78
C HIS A 29 3.88 -2.96 -18.07
N TYR A 30 4.41 -3.83 -18.92
CA TYR A 30 3.81 -4.23 -20.17
C TYR A 30 2.45 -4.92 -19.98
N TYR A 31 2.35 -5.81 -18.97
CA TYR A 31 1.08 -6.45 -18.63
C TYR A 31 0.01 -5.44 -18.22
N LEU A 32 0.36 -4.46 -17.38
CA LEU A 32 -0.59 -3.43 -16.96
C LEU A 32 -1.03 -2.56 -18.12
N GLU A 33 -0.11 -2.19 -19.00
CA GLU A 33 -0.38 -1.40 -20.21
C GLU A 33 -1.35 -2.13 -21.14
N GLN A 34 -1.14 -3.43 -21.40
CA GLN A 34 -2.05 -4.26 -22.19
C GLN A 34 -3.47 -4.31 -21.62
N LYS A 35 -3.62 -4.23 -20.30
CA LYS A 35 -4.91 -4.22 -19.61
C LYS A 35 -5.52 -2.81 -19.49
N GLY A 36 -4.87 -1.78 -20.02
CA GLY A 36 -5.30 -0.39 -19.88
C GLY A 36 -5.24 0.12 -18.45
N ILE A 37 -4.38 -0.47 -17.61
CA ILE A 37 -4.21 -0.12 -16.20
C ILE A 37 -2.94 0.72 -16.05
N SER A 38 -3.05 1.89 -15.44
CA SER A 38 -1.89 2.74 -15.20
C SER A 38 -0.97 2.13 -14.15
N SER A 39 0.33 2.04 -14.46
CA SER A 39 1.34 1.59 -13.51
C SER A 39 1.85 2.74 -12.67
N ALA A 40 1.74 2.63 -11.34
CA ALA A 40 2.38 3.51 -10.37
C ALA A 40 3.41 2.73 -9.52
N ILE A 41 4.08 1.77 -10.14
CA ILE A 41 5.19 1.02 -9.55
C ILE A 41 6.41 1.93 -9.49
N ARG A 42 7.02 2.05 -8.31
CA ARG A 42 8.19 2.90 -8.12
C ARG A 42 9.39 2.35 -8.88
N LEU A 43 9.94 3.17 -9.79
CA LEU A 43 11.09 2.75 -10.61
C LEU A 43 12.35 2.53 -9.77
N ASN A 44 13.07 1.46 -10.07
CA ASN A 44 14.37 1.15 -9.49
C ASN A 44 15.48 1.70 -10.37
N ARG A 45 16.02 2.88 -10.05
CA ARG A 45 17.04 3.56 -10.84
C ARG A 45 18.23 2.67 -11.21
N ARG A 46 18.66 1.77 -10.31
CA ARG A 46 19.80 0.87 -10.57
C ARG A 46 19.50 -0.18 -11.65
N ARG A 47 18.26 -0.61 -11.80
CA ARG A 47 17.83 -1.56 -12.84
C ARG A 47 17.58 -0.85 -14.17
N THR A 48 17.00 0.33 -14.10
CA THR A 48 16.63 1.14 -15.27
C THR A 48 17.86 1.64 -16.04
N GLU A 49 18.98 1.87 -15.37
CA GLU A 49 20.24 2.32 -16.02
C GLU A 49 20.89 1.27 -16.94
N LYS A 50 20.53 -0.01 -16.79
CA LYS A 50 21.18 -1.11 -17.52
C LYS A 50 20.41 -1.66 -18.74
N LYS A 51 19.16 -1.24 -19.01
CA LYS A 51 18.34 -1.75 -20.11
C LYS A 51 17.70 -0.62 -20.91
N ASP A 52 18.14 -0.47 -22.13
CA ASP A 52 18.23 0.73 -22.91
C ASP A 52 17.01 1.24 -23.67
N SER A 53 16.01 0.45 -24.01
CA SER A 53 15.01 0.90 -25.01
C SER A 53 13.64 1.30 -24.42
N HIS A 54 13.30 0.84 -23.25
CA HIS A 54 12.02 1.14 -22.62
C HIS A 54 12.07 2.29 -21.59
N LYS A 55 13.26 2.82 -21.33
CA LYS A 55 13.56 3.80 -20.30
C LYS A 55 12.80 5.12 -20.47
N GLU A 56 12.76 5.64 -21.67
CA GLU A 56 12.09 6.91 -21.96
C GLU A 56 10.57 6.84 -21.76
N GLY A 57 9.95 5.75 -22.19
CA GLY A 57 8.52 5.52 -21.97
C GLY A 57 8.15 5.49 -20.50
N TRP A 58 8.96 4.86 -19.68
CA TRP A 58 8.69 4.76 -18.24
C TRP A 58 9.05 6.01 -17.45
N LEU A 59 10.01 6.79 -17.89
CA LEU A 59 10.27 8.11 -17.34
C LEU A 59 9.04 9.03 -17.54
N ARG A 60 8.41 8.96 -18.70
CA ARG A 60 7.16 9.68 -18.97
C ARG A 60 6.01 9.22 -18.07
N LEU A 61 5.97 7.92 -17.70
CA LEU A 61 4.99 7.43 -16.71
C LEU A 61 5.13 8.15 -15.36
N THR A 62 6.36 8.47 -14.94
CA THR A 62 6.58 9.15 -13.65
C THR A 62 6.01 10.57 -13.61
N GLU A 63 5.85 11.21 -14.75
CA GLU A 63 5.27 12.54 -14.88
C GLU A 63 3.72 12.50 -14.93
N SER A 64 3.15 11.32 -15.11
CA SER A 64 1.70 11.17 -15.19
C SER A 64 1.03 11.45 -13.84
N GLU A 65 -0.12 12.12 -13.89
CA GLU A 65 -0.95 12.38 -12.70
C GLU A 65 -1.37 11.08 -12.01
N ALA A 66 -1.65 10.02 -12.76
CA ALA A 66 -1.99 8.71 -12.25
C ALA A 66 -0.86 8.11 -11.41
N TYR A 67 0.40 8.26 -11.83
CA TYR A 67 1.57 7.82 -11.10
C TYR A 67 1.71 8.59 -9.77
N GLN A 68 1.62 9.91 -9.81
CA GLN A 68 1.73 10.75 -8.61
C GLN A 68 0.62 10.46 -7.59
N ARG A 69 -0.62 10.31 -8.06
CA ARG A 69 -1.74 9.87 -7.22
C ARG A 69 -1.50 8.49 -6.62
N GLY A 70 -1.01 7.54 -7.41
CA GLY A 70 -0.68 6.20 -6.94
C GLY A 70 0.37 6.20 -5.83
N LEU A 71 1.42 7.01 -5.94
CA LEU A 71 2.42 7.17 -4.88
C LEU A 71 1.82 7.74 -3.59
N THR A 72 0.90 8.70 -3.70
CA THR A 72 0.18 9.26 -2.54
C THR A 72 -0.71 8.22 -1.86
N GLU A 73 -1.42 7.41 -2.63
CA GLU A 73 -2.22 6.30 -2.08
C GLU A 73 -1.36 5.25 -1.38
N ARG A 74 -0.18 4.95 -1.91
CA ARG A 74 0.78 4.06 -1.28
C ARG A 74 1.20 4.56 0.11
N TYR A 75 1.47 5.85 0.27
CA TYR A 75 1.80 6.43 1.57
C TYR A 75 0.70 6.18 2.62
N LYS A 76 -0.57 6.21 2.20
CA LYS A 76 -1.70 5.90 3.10
C LYS A 76 -1.63 4.46 3.61
N ILE A 77 -1.25 3.52 2.76
CA ILE A 77 -1.08 2.11 3.12
C ILE A 77 0.09 1.94 4.09
N GLU A 78 1.24 2.54 3.79
CA GLU A 78 2.41 2.50 4.67
C GLU A 78 2.10 3.07 6.07
N ARG A 79 1.34 4.15 6.12
CA ARG A 79 0.88 4.76 7.37
C ARG A 79 -0.02 3.82 8.17
N LYS A 80 -0.87 3.04 7.51
CA LYS A 80 -1.72 2.03 8.15
C LYS A 80 -0.91 0.87 8.73
N PHE A 81 0.09 0.40 8.03
CA PHE A 81 1.05 -0.57 8.58
C PHE A 81 1.83 0.00 9.77
N GLY A 82 2.23 1.26 9.71
CA GLY A 82 2.84 1.97 10.83
C GLY A 82 1.93 2.02 12.06
N GLU A 83 0.64 2.34 11.87
CA GLU A 83 -0.38 2.31 12.93
C GLU A 83 -0.53 0.92 13.53
N ALA A 84 -0.63 -0.12 12.69
CA ALA A 84 -0.71 -1.51 13.12
C ALA A 84 0.48 -1.94 13.98
N ARG A 85 1.69 -1.58 13.58
CA ARG A 85 2.92 -1.89 14.32
C ARG A 85 2.99 -1.16 15.66
N LYS A 86 2.71 0.15 15.66
CA LYS A 86 2.89 1.01 16.83
C LYS A 86 1.84 0.75 17.90
N TRP A 87 0.58 0.61 17.51
CA TRP A 87 -0.55 0.63 18.43
C TRP A 87 -1.27 -0.72 18.60
N HIS A 88 -1.11 -1.63 17.65
CA HIS A 88 -1.82 -2.92 17.66
C HIS A 88 -0.90 -4.13 17.80
N GLY A 89 0.38 -3.91 18.16
CA GLY A 89 1.32 -4.99 18.43
C GLY A 89 1.66 -5.85 17.21
N PHE A 90 1.44 -5.34 16.00
CA PHE A 90 1.68 -6.07 14.75
C PHE A 90 3.18 -6.31 14.46
N SER A 91 4.08 -5.64 15.17
CA SER A 91 5.53 -5.87 15.10
C SER A 91 5.98 -7.18 15.73
N ARG A 92 5.15 -7.81 16.57
CA ARG A 92 5.45 -9.08 17.25
C ARG A 92 4.42 -10.12 16.89
N CYS A 93 4.87 -11.22 16.32
CA CYS A 93 4.05 -12.42 16.20
C CYS A 93 3.88 -13.04 17.59
N ARG A 94 2.65 -13.04 18.11
CA ARG A 94 2.35 -13.61 19.44
C ARG A 94 2.07 -15.11 19.38
N TYR A 95 1.94 -15.65 18.20
CA TYR A 95 1.50 -17.02 17.97
C TYR A 95 2.47 -17.74 17.05
N LEU A 96 2.71 -19.00 17.34
CA LEU A 96 3.49 -19.90 16.50
C LEU A 96 2.61 -20.45 15.37
N GLY A 97 3.15 -20.45 14.15
CA GLY A 97 2.52 -21.03 12.96
C GLY A 97 1.72 -20.02 12.11
N PHE A 98 1.69 -20.30 10.81
CA PHE A 98 1.10 -19.40 9.80
C PHE A 98 -0.39 -19.13 10.02
N VAL A 99 -1.16 -20.13 10.41
CA VAL A 99 -2.61 -19.98 10.61
C VAL A 99 -2.91 -18.99 11.74
N ARG A 100 -2.23 -19.14 12.86
CA ARG A 100 -2.42 -18.24 14.02
C ARG A 100 -1.91 -16.83 13.75
N HIS A 101 -0.79 -16.71 13.02
CA HIS A 101 -0.32 -15.41 12.55
C HIS A 101 -1.31 -14.75 11.60
N ALA A 102 -1.92 -15.50 10.70
CA ALA A 102 -2.96 -14.99 9.81
C ALA A 102 -4.17 -14.45 10.60
N ILE A 103 -4.62 -15.16 11.64
CA ILE A 103 -5.69 -14.68 12.52
C ILE A 103 -5.32 -13.35 13.18
N GLN A 104 -4.11 -13.22 13.73
CA GLN A 104 -3.64 -11.96 14.31
C GLN A 104 -3.65 -10.84 13.27
N SER A 105 -3.22 -11.11 12.06
CA SER A 105 -3.20 -10.15 10.97
C SER A 105 -4.60 -9.69 10.58
N TYR A 106 -5.53 -10.63 10.37
CA TYR A 106 -6.91 -10.32 10.02
C TYR A 106 -7.61 -9.49 11.10
N LEU A 107 -7.48 -9.88 12.37
CA LEU A 107 -8.06 -9.14 13.48
C LEU A 107 -7.50 -7.72 13.59
N THR A 108 -6.17 -7.57 13.44
CA THR A 108 -5.53 -6.25 13.47
C THR A 108 -6.07 -5.34 12.37
N PHE A 109 -6.11 -5.82 11.13
CA PHE A 109 -6.62 -5.02 10.01
C PHE A 109 -8.13 -4.81 10.06
N MET A 110 -8.89 -5.76 10.61
CA MET A 110 -10.31 -5.58 10.86
C MET A 110 -10.56 -4.41 11.83
N VAL A 111 -9.83 -4.34 12.93
CA VAL A 111 -9.94 -3.22 13.89
C VAL A 111 -9.57 -1.88 13.23
N LEU A 112 -8.50 -1.84 12.42
CA LEU A 112 -8.10 -0.63 11.70
C LEU A 112 -9.18 -0.17 10.71
N ASN A 113 -9.83 -1.11 10.02
CA ASN A 113 -10.91 -0.81 9.10
C ASN A 113 -12.17 -0.34 9.82
N LEU A 114 -12.52 -0.95 10.97
CA LEU A 114 -13.63 -0.49 11.81
C LEU A 114 -13.39 0.93 12.35
N LYS A 115 -12.19 1.23 12.83
CA LYS A 115 -11.81 2.61 13.22
C LYS A 115 -12.02 3.59 12.07
N ARG A 116 -11.64 3.20 10.85
CA ARG A 116 -11.85 4.05 9.67
C ARG A 116 -13.32 4.22 9.34
N LEU A 117 -14.10 3.13 9.42
CA LEU A 117 -15.55 3.16 9.18
C LEU A 117 -16.25 4.10 10.16
N VAL A 118 -15.97 3.97 11.45
CA VAL A 118 -16.52 4.86 12.49
C VAL A 118 -16.19 6.32 12.18
N LYS A 119 -14.93 6.61 11.83
CA LYS A 119 -14.54 7.97 11.45
C LYS A 119 -15.33 8.50 10.25
N LEU A 120 -15.60 7.67 9.27
CA LEU A 120 -16.36 8.07 8.08
C LEU A 120 -17.83 8.33 8.40
N LEU A 121 -18.41 7.56 9.31
CA LEU A 121 -19.82 7.67 9.68
C LEU A 121 -20.08 8.81 10.67
N THR A 122 -19.17 9.03 11.62
CA THR A 122 -19.40 9.96 12.74
C THR A 122 -18.62 11.29 12.61
N GLY A 123 -17.67 11.36 11.69
CA GLY A 123 -16.71 12.46 11.60
C GLY A 123 -15.69 12.51 12.75
N VAL A 124 -15.87 11.66 13.79
CA VAL A 124 -15.00 11.63 14.96
C VAL A 124 -13.74 10.82 14.67
N GLY A 125 -12.57 11.45 14.77
CA GLY A 125 -11.29 10.76 14.69
C GLY A 125 -10.89 10.24 16.08
N PHE A 126 -10.54 8.97 16.20
CA PHE A 126 -9.84 8.51 17.39
C PHE A 126 -8.52 9.28 17.51
N ARG A 127 -8.36 10.07 18.55
CA ARG A 127 -7.09 10.73 18.86
C ARG A 127 -6.03 9.63 19.03
N SER A 128 -4.89 9.77 18.36
CA SER A 128 -3.71 9.04 18.78
C SER A 128 -3.34 9.53 20.17
N GLU A 129 -3.20 8.63 21.13
CA GLU A 129 -2.92 8.94 22.54
C GLU A 129 -1.63 9.75 22.80
N ALA A 130 -0.92 10.16 21.75
CA ALA A 130 0.28 10.99 21.84
C ALA A 130 0.05 12.40 22.41
N GLN A 131 -1.21 12.82 22.66
CA GLN A 131 -1.53 14.12 23.24
C GLN A 131 -2.15 14.04 24.63
N ALA A 132 -2.20 12.88 25.28
CA ALA A 132 -3.06 12.68 26.45
C ALA A 132 -2.37 12.82 27.81
N TYR A 133 -1.06 12.97 27.90
CA TYR A 133 -0.42 13.16 29.20
C TYR A 133 0.53 14.35 29.18
N PRO A 134 0.15 15.48 29.82
CA PRO A 134 1.15 16.44 30.22
C PRO A 134 2.03 15.74 31.27
N ILE A 135 3.31 15.58 30.94
CA ILE A 135 4.32 15.16 31.90
C ILE A 135 4.28 16.19 33.00
N MET A 136 3.71 15.84 34.14
CA MET A 136 3.90 16.63 35.35
C MET A 136 5.40 16.57 35.68
N ALA A 137 6.09 17.64 35.38
CA ALA A 137 7.43 17.88 35.88
C ALA A 137 7.35 17.93 37.40
N LYS A 138 8.04 17.01 38.08
CA LYS A 138 8.40 17.14 39.49
C LYS A 138 9.66 17.93 39.58
#